data_227dabfb08a0ec9ef28e15e5c2bd1858
#
_entry.id   227dabfb08a0ec9ef28e15e5c2bd1858
#
_cell.length_a   1.000
_cell.length_b   1.000
_cell.length_c   1.000
_cell.angle_alpha   90.00
_cell.angle_beta   90.00
_cell.angle_gamma   90.00
#
_symmetry.space_group_name_H-M   'P 1'
#
loop_
_entity.id
_entity.type
_entity.pdbx_description
1 polymer ?
#
loop_
_entity_poly.entity_id
_entity_poly.type
_entity_poly.pdbx_seq_one_letter_code
_entity_poly.pdbx_strand_id
1 'polypeptide(L)'
;MKILSLDASTKSTGYAIFDNGELVAHGVIKEKHDDWRENVMAETMELAAIIREYQPDAVYMEDVPRKPGANTLMKLGAVQGMILSLCAGFRLKPTFLLPTVWRRELGMFDGTRKGMTRDVLKEKAVRMANEIFGLDLVWVKPNSTKNMDDEAEAILIGWAVVQSQNHK
;
A
#
# COMPACT_ATOMS: atom_id res chain seq x y z
N MET A 1 -15.25 -8.49 -8.81
CA MET A 1 -13.77 -8.65 -8.85
C MET A 1 -13.20 -8.18 -7.53
N LYS A 2 -12.44 -9.07 -6.89
CA LYS A 2 -11.82 -8.78 -5.59
C LYS A 2 -10.37 -8.34 -5.78
N ILE A 3 -10.02 -7.20 -5.21
CA ILE A 3 -8.71 -6.57 -5.35
C ILE A 3 -8.02 -6.57 -3.99
N LEU A 4 -6.75 -6.97 -3.97
CA LEU A 4 -5.82 -6.72 -2.87
C LEU A 4 -4.90 -5.58 -3.28
N SER A 5 -4.84 -4.51 -2.52
CA SER A 5 -3.89 -3.41 -2.68
C SER A 5 -2.90 -3.34 -1.53
N LEU A 6 -1.65 -2.99 -1.83
CA LEU A 6 -0.53 -3.02 -0.90
C LEU A 6 0.31 -1.74 -0.98
N ASP A 7 0.63 -1.20 0.18
CA ASP A 7 1.76 -0.28 0.40
C ASP A 7 2.81 -1.01 1.25
N ALA A 8 3.84 -1.55 0.59
CA ALA A 8 4.74 -2.53 1.19
C ALA A 8 6.14 -1.97 1.45
N SER A 9 6.66 -2.22 2.64
CA SER A 9 8.03 -1.88 3.05
C SER A 9 8.66 -3.01 3.88
N THR A 10 9.91 -2.86 4.30
CA THR A 10 10.59 -3.81 5.19
C THR A 10 10.26 -3.63 6.68
N LYS A 11 9.36 -2.74 7.03
CA LYS A 11 8.98 -2.42 8.41
C LYS A 11 7.51 -2.65 8.68
N SER A 12 6.72 -2.48 7.65
CA SER A 12 5.26 -2.63 7.70
C SER A 12 4.70 -2.71 6.29
N THR A 13 3.64 -3.45 6.13
CA THR A 13 2.90 -3.54 4.87
C THR A 13 1.44 -3.21 5.14
N GLY A 14 0.98 -2.07 4.63
CA GLY A 14 -0.43 -1.73 4.58
C GLY A 14 -1.13 -2.60 3.54
N TYR A 15 -2.34 -3.05 3.83
CA TYR A 15 -3.17 -3.77 2.88
C TYR A 15 -4.62 -3.30 2.90
N ALA A 16 -5.29 -3.44 1.77
CA ALA A 16 -6.74 -3.27 1.68
C ALA A 16 -7.35 -4.25 0.68
N ILE A 17 -8.54 -4.72 1.00
CA ILE A 17 -9.34 -5.60 0.16
C ILE A 17 -10.57 -4.84 -0.32
N PHE A 18 -10.74 -4.79 -1.62
CA PHE A 18 -11.97 -4.30 -2.26
C PHE A 18 -12.70 -5.47 -2.91
N ASP A 19 -14.00 -5.59 -2.68
CA ASP A 19 -14.85 -6.54 -3.37
C ASP A 19 -15.95 -5.79 -4.14
N ASN A 20 -15.94 -5.93 -5.47
CA ASN A 20 -16.86 -5.23 -6.37
C ASN A 20 -16.93 -3.70 -6.13
N GLY A 21 -15.80 -3.10 -5.78
CA GLY A 21 -15.66 -1.67 -5.54
C GLY A 21 -15.90 -1.23 -4.10
N GLU A 22 -16.32 -2.10 -3.20
CA GLU A 22 -16.51 -1.81 -1.79
C GLU A 22 -15.28 -2.22 -0.97
N LEU A 23 -14.85 -1.38 -0.04
CA LEU A 23 -13.79 -1.69 0.93
C LEU A 23 -14.33 -2.68 1.98
N VAL A 24 -13.83 -3.92 1.97
CA VAL A 24 -14.34 -4.99 2.85
C VAL A 24 -13.36 -5.35 3.98
N ALA A 25 -12.07 -5.09 3.80
CA ALA A 25 -11.05 -5.26 4.83
C ALA A 25 -9.86 -4.37 4.59
N HIS A 26 -9.17 -3.97 5.64
CA HIS A 26 -7.92 -3.23 5.57
C HIS A 26 -7.14 -3.44 6.87
N GLY A 27 -5.85 -3.10 6.84
CA GLY A 27 -5.01 -3.19 8.02
C GLY A 27 -3.53 -2.99 7.68
N VAL A 28 -2.71 -3.26 8.67
CA VAL A 28 -1.26 -3.21 8.55
C VAL A 28 -0.62 -4.46 9.12
N ILE A 29 0.23 -5.10 8.34
CA ILE A 29 1.14 -6.14 8.82
C ILE A 29 2.37 -5.43 9.37
N LYS A 30 2.73 -5.71 10.61
CA LYS A 30 3.81 -5.01 11.30
C LYS A 30 4.59 -5.99 12.17
N GLU A 31 5.80 -6.29 11.73
CA GLU A 31 6.70 -7.20 12.40
C GLU A 31 7.87 -6.46 13.06
N LYS A 32 8.40 -7.00 14.14
CA LYS A 32 9.52 -6.40 14.89
C LYS A 32 10.63 -7.42 15.11
N HIS A 33 11.51 -7.51 14.12
CA HIS A 33 12.78 -8.23 14.25
C HIS A 33 13.95 -7.26 14.04
N ASP A 34 15.11 -7.58 14.56
CA ASP A 34 16.32 -6.75 14.42
C ASP A 34 16.84 -6.78 12.98
N ASP A 35 16.75 -7.93 12.31
CA ASP A 35 17.06 -8.05 10.89
C ASP A 35 15.80 -7.78 10.04
N TRP A 36 15.91 -6.80 9.15
CA TRP A 36 14.83 -6.47 8.20
C TRP A 36 14.42 -7.66 7.29
N ARG A 37 15.31 -8.64 7.08
CA ARG A 37 15.01 -9.84 6.30
C ARG A 37 14.03 -10.75 7.05
N GLU A 38 14.17 -10.84 8.35
CA GLU A 38 13.24 -11.58 9.21
C GLU A 38 11.85 -10.92 9.21
N ASN A 39 11.81 -9.57 9.25
CA ASN A 39 10.54 -8.84 9.07
C ASN A 39 9.88 -9.21 7.73
N VAL A 40 10.62 -9.15 6.61
CA VAL A 40 10.09 -9.48 5.29
C VAL A 40 9.58 -10.93 5.22
N MET A 41 10.27 -11.88 5.86
CA MET A 41 9.81 -13.28 5.92
C MET A 41 8.52 -13.42 6.72
N ALA A 42 8.41 -12.78 7.88
CA ALA A 42 7.23 -12.80 8.72
C ALA A 42 6.04 -12.11 8.02
N GLU A 43 6.25 -10.92 7.45
CA GLU A 43 5.24 -10.22 6.64
C GLU A 43 4.76 -11.07 5.45
N THR A 44 5.64 -11.87 4.84
CA THR A 44 5.27 -12.80 3.77
C THR A 44 4.25 -13.84 4.24
N MET A 45 4.44 -14.39 5.43
CA MET A 45 3.55 -15.41 6.00
C MET A 45 2.18 -14.83 6.29
N GLU A 46 2.12 -13.64 6.88
CA GLU A 46 0.87 -12.93 7.14
C GLU A 46 0.14 -12.55 5.84
N LEU A 47 0.87 -12.04 4.85
CA LEU A 47 0.30 -11.72 3.54
C LEU A 47 -0.23 -12.97 2.83
N ALA A 48 0.46 -14.11 2.97
CA ALA A 48 -0.04 -15.39 2.44
C ALA A 48 -1.35 -15.83 3.11
N ALA A 49 -1.52 -15.58 4.40
CA ALA A 49 -2.76 -15.85 5.13
C ALA A 49 -3.90 -14.95 4.62
N ILE A 50 -3.65 -13.66 4.43
CA ILE A 50 -4.61 -12.70 3.86
C ILE A 50 -5.05 -13.13 2.45
N ILE A 51 -4.10 -13.52 1.58
CA ILE A 51 -4.43 -14.00 0.22
C ILE A 51 -5.30 -15.25 0.27
N ARG A 52 -5.03 -16.20 1.19
CA ARG A 52 -5.84 -17.42 1.35
C ARG A 52 -7.24 -17.11 1.85
N GLU A 53 -7.36 -16.19 2.81
CA GLU A 53 -8.63 -15.81 3.41
C GLU A 53 -9.53 -15.10 2.41
N TYR A 54 -9.01 -14.07 1.75
CA TYR A 54 -9.82 -13.20 0.89
C TYR A 54 -9.89 -13.66 -0.56
N GLN A 55 -8.95 -14.48 -1.02
CA GLN A 55 -8.88 -15.00 -2.40
C GLN A 55 -9.04 -13.89 -3.46
N PRO A 56 -8.14 -12.87 -3.49
CA PRO A 56 -8.26 -11.78 -4.45
C PRO A 56 -8.06 -12.29 -5.88
N ASP A 57 -8.75 -11.66 -6.83
CA ASP A 57 -8.58 -11.89 -8.28
C ASP A 57 -7.36 -11.14 -8.83
N ALA A 58 -6.99 -10.03 -8.21
CA ALA A 58 -5.90 -9.16 -8.64
C ALA A 58 -5.19 -8.52 -7.46
N VAL A 59 -3.88 -8.26 -7.64
CA VAL A 59 -3.03 -7.58 -6.66
C VAL A 59 -2.47 -6.30 -7.28
N TYR A 60 -2.56 -5.20 -6.54
CA TYR A 60 -1.97 -3.90 -6.92
C TYR A 60 -1.06 -3.42 -5.81
N MET A 61 0.08 -2.82 -6.18
CA MET A 61 1.01 -2.28 -5.20
C MET A 61 1.75 -1.06 -5.72
N GLU A 62 2.26 -0.24 -4.81
CA GLU A 62 3.10 0.88 -5.18
C GLU A 62 4.44 0.39 -5.75
N ASP A 63 4.86 1.00 -6.85
CA ASP A 63 6.16 0.72 -7.47
C ASP A 63 7.28 1.49 -6.77
N VAL A 64 8.51 0.98 -6.89
CA VAL A 64 9.69 1.62 -6.31
C VAL A 64 9.92 3.00 -6.94
N PRO A 65 10.19 4.06 -6.14
CA PRO A 65 10.52 5.37 -6.68
C PRO A 65 11.74 5.33 -7.61
N ARG A 66 11.75 6.17 -8.64
CA ARG A 66 12.79 6.14 -9.70
C ARG A 66 14.23 6.43 -9.22
N LYS A 67 14.43 7.03 -8.04
CA LYS A 67 15.77 7.41 -7.54
C LYS A 67 15.91 7.19 -6.02
N PRO A 68 15.72 5.97 -5.51
CA PRO A 68 16.06 5.67 -4.13
C PRO A 68 17.57 5.54 -3.97
N GLY A 69 18.08 5.74 -2.75
CA GLY A 69 19.47 5.36 -2.42
C GLY A 69 19.66 3.84 -2.54
N ALA A 70 20.89 3.38 -2.81
CA ALA A 70 21.20 1.97 -3.08
C ALA A 70 20.67 1.00 -2.02
N ASN A 71 20.84 1.32 -0.72
CA ASN A 71 20.34 0.49 0.38
C ASN A 71 18.80 0.41 0.40
N THR A 72 18.13 1.52 0.15
CA THR A 72 16.65 1.56 0.06
C THR A 72 16.18 0.76 -1.15
N LEU A 73 16.84 0.90 -2.30
CA LEU A 73 16.52 0.14 -3.52
C LEU A 73 16.65 -1.36 -3.29
N MET A 74 17.73 -1.81 -2.65
CA MET A 74 17.94 -3.23 -2.32
C MET A 74 16.81 -3.78 -1.44
N LYS A 75 16.42 -3.06 -0.39
CA LYS A 75 15.36 -3.47 0.53
C LYS A 75 13.99 -3.50 -0.14
N LEU A 76 13.62 -2.45 -0.87
CA LEU A 76 12.36 -2.39 -1.61
C LEU A 76 12.31 -3.45 -2.72
N GLY A 77 13.42 -3.68 -3.42
CA GLY A 77 13.52 -4.75 -4.42
C GLY A 77 13.33 -6.14 -3.82
N ALA A 78 13.84 -6.39 -2.60
CA ALA A 78 13.62 -7.64 -1.87
C ALA A 78 12.14 -7.83 -1.52
N VAL A 79 11.47 -6.78 -1.03
CA VAL A 79 10.02 -6.81 -0.73
C VAL A 79 9.21 -7.07 -2.00
N GLN A 80 9.50 -6.38 -3.09
CA GLN A 80 8.82 -6.63 -4.37
C GLN A 80 9.06 -8.05 -4.88
N GLY A 81 10.30 -8.55 -4.80
CA GLY A 81 10.64 -9.91 -5.20
C GLY A 81 9.89 -10.97 -4.38
N MET A 82 9.74 -10.74 -3.08
CA MET A 82 8.94 -11.58 -2.20
C MET A 82 7.47 -11.58 -2.61
N ILE A 83 6.86 -10.42 -2.83
CA ILE A 83 5.45 -10.31 -3.26
C ILE A 83 5.24 -10.95 -4.63
N LEU A 84 6.16 -10.77 -5.58
CA LEU A 84 6.13 -11.44 -6.88
C LEU A 84 6.14 -12.97 -6.73
N SER A 85 7.03 -13.50 -5.89
CA SER A 85 7.12 -14.94 -5.64
C SER A 85 5.86 -15.48 -4.97
N LEU A 86 5.33 -14.75 -4.01
CA LEU A 86 4.08 -15.10 -3.33
C LEU A 86 2.90 -15.11 -4.31
N CYS A 87 2.74 -14.06 -5.10
CA CYS A 87 1.70 -13.97 -6.12
C CYS A 87 1.81 -15.11 -7.14
N ALA A 88 3.02 -15.45 -7.58
CA ALA A 88 3.24 -16.59 -8.49
C ALA A 88 2.75 -17.91 -7.87
N GLY A 89 3.01 -18.14 -6.58
CA GLY A 89 2.53 -19.31 -5.84
C GLY A 89 1.00 -19.41 -5.78
N PHE A 90 0.32 -18.28 -5.76
CA PHE A 90 -1.15 -18.19 -5.80
C PHE A 90 -1.74 -18.02 -7.19
N ARG A 91 -0.92 -18.04 -8.25
CA ARG A 91 -1.31 -17.80 -9.65
C ARG A 91 -1.95 -16.41 -9.86
N LEU A 92 -1.52 -15.43 -9.07
CA LEU A 92 -1.92 -14.04 -9.19
C LEU A 92 -0.87 -13.26 -9.99
N LYS A 93 -1.32 -12.23 -10.70
CA LYS A 93 -0.41 -11.31 -11.41
C LYS A 93 -0.49 -9.93 -10.74
N PRO A 94 0.56 -9.49 -10.03
CA PRO A 94 0.57 -8.17 -9.44
C PRO A 94 0.77 -7.08 -10.50
N THR A 95 0.12 -5.95 -10.28
CA THR A 95 0.27 -4.72 -11.07
C THR A 95 0.92 -3.65 -10.19
N PHE A 96 1.99 -3.05 -10.70
CA PHE A 96 2.72 -1.99 -10.01
C PHE A 96 2.23 -0.63 -10.47
N LEU A 97 1.94 0.25 -9.52
CA LEU A 97 1.44 1.60 -9.75
C LEU A 97 2.46 2.63 -9.28
N LEU A 98 2.87 3.53 -10.15
CA LEU A 98 3.72 4.65 -9.73
C LEU A 98 2.97 5.55 -8.74
N PRO A 99 3.63 5.99 -7.65
CA PRO A 99 3.03 6.90 -6.67
C PRO A 99 2.43 8.16 -7.30
N THR A 100 3.08 8.68 -8.34
CA THR A 100 2.61 9.87 -9.06
C THR A 100 1.34 9.62 -9.89
N VAL A 101 1.06 8.38 -10.27
CA VAL A 101 -0.13 8.03 -11.05
C VAL A 101 -1.35 7.99 -10.14
N TRP A 102 -1.38 7.09 -9.16
CA TRP A 102 -2.55 6.92 -8.31
C TRP A 102 -2.86 8.16 -7.47
N ARG A 103 -1.83 8.89 -6.98
CA ARG A 103 -2.04 10.15 -6.25
C ARG A 103 -2.63 11.25 -7.13
N ARG A 104 -2.26 11.29 -8.41
CA ARG A 104 -2.86 12.24 -9.37
C ARG A 104 -4.31 11.91 -9.66
N GLU A 105 -4.63 10.65 -9.87
CA GLU A 105 -6.01 10.19 -10.12
C GLU A 105 -6.94 10.56 -8.98
N LEU A 106 -6.46 10.50 -7.73
CA LEU A 106 -7.22 10.90 -6.56
C LEU A 106 -7.14 12.40 -6.23
N GLY A 107 -6.53 13.22 -7.08
CA GLY A 107 -6.43 14.67 -6.86
C GLY A 107 -5.61 15.08 -5.63
N MET A 108 -4.63 14.25 -5.23
CA MET A 108 -3.80 14.51 -4.05
C MET A 108 -2.78 15.63 -4.25
N PHE A 109 -2.47 16.01 -5.48
CA PHE A 109 -1.49 17.05 -5.77
C PHE A 109 -2.15 18.43 -5.85
N ASP A 110 -1.62 19.39 -5.09
CA ASP A 110 -2.05 20.80 -5.09
C ASP A 110 -1.23 21.69 -6.04
N GLY A 111 -0.26 21.10 -6.77
CA GLY A 111 0.62 21.80 -7.69
C GLY A 111 1.75 22.58 -7.02
N THR A 112 1.83 22.62 -5.69
CA THR A 112 2.89 23.32 -4.96
C THR A 112 3.99 22.37 -4.50
N ARG A 113 5.26 22.84 -4.50
CA ARG A 113 6.38 22.05 -3.98
C ARG A 113 6.19 21.67 -2.49
N LYS A 114 5.59 22.55 -1.71
CA LYS A 114 5.37 22.35 -0.28
C LYS A 114 4.26 21.32 -0.02
N GLY A 115 3.17 21.38 -0.76
CA GLY A 115 2.04 20.46 -0.62
C GLY A 115 2.28 19.06 -1.19
N MET A 116 3.41 18.87 -1.93
CA MET A 116 3.79 17.57 -2.50
C MET A 116 4.96 16.91 -1.75
N THR A 117 5.32 17.38 -0.56
CA THR A 117 6.31 16.68 0.27
C THR A 117 5.76 15.36 0.79
N ARG A 118 6.67 14.41 1.07
CA ARG A 118 6.28 13.07 1.53
C ARG A 118 5.35 13.10 2.74
N ASP A 119 5.68 13.89 3.75
CA ASP A 119 4.93 13.95 5.00
C ASP A 119 3.53 14.55 4.81
N VAL A 120 3.42 15.60 3.98
CA VAL A 120 2.13 16.21 3.64
C VAL A 120 1.25 15.24 2.85
N LEU A 121 1.83 14.48 1.93
CA LEU A 121 1.08 13.48 1.16
C LEU A 121 0.61 12.32 2.04
N LYS A 122 1.40 11.87 3.02
CA LYS A 122 1.00 10.85 3.99
C LYS A 122 -0.13 11.31 4.90
N GLU A 123 -0.03 12.51 5.46
CA GLU A 123 -1.12 13.12 6.24
C GLU A 123 -2.41 13.25 5.39
N LYS A 124 -2.26 13.70 4.15
CA LYS A 124 -3.39 13.84 3.21
C LYS A 124 -4.01 12.48 2.88
N ALA A 125 -3.20 11.42 2.76
CA ALA A 125 -3.70 10.06 2.54
C ALA A 125 -4.58 9.59 3.70
N VAL A 126 -4.12 9.74 4.94
CA VAL A 126 -4.90 9.37 6.14
C VAL A 126 -6.22 10.14 6.18
N ARG A 127 -6.20 11.46 5.98
CA ARG A 127 -7.42 12.27 5.96
C ARG A 127 -8.38 11.84 4.86
N MET A 128 -7.88 11.65 3.64
CA MET A 128 -8.70 11.26 2.48
C MET A 128 -9.33 9.87 2.66
N ALA A 129 -8.59 8.89 3.18
CA ALA A 129 -9.14 7.57 3.46
C ALA A 129 -10.27 7.65 4.51
N ASN A 130 -10.08 8.43 5.58
CA ASN A 130 -11.12 8.66 6.59
C ASN A 130 -12.36 9.34 5.98
N GLU A 131 -12.19 10.37 5.18
CA GLU A 131 -13.30 11.10 4.54
C GLU A 131 -14.10 10.23 3.57
N ILE A 132 -13.43 9.40 2.77
CA ILE A 132 -14.10 8.57 1.75
C ILE A 132 -14.81 7.37 2.37
N PHE A 133 -14.18 6.71 3.35
CA PHE A 133 -14.65 5.42 3.87
C PHE A 133 -15.21 5.49 5.29
N GLY A 134 -15.25 6.69 5.92
CA GLY A 134 -15.76 6.84 7.29
C GLY A 134 -14.89 6.15 8.34
N LEU A 135 -13.56 6.18 8.16
CA LEU A 135 -12.59 5.53 9.04
C LEU A 135 -12.05 6.49 10.09
N ASP A 136 -11.37 5.94 11.11
CA ASP A 136 -10.71 6.67 12.19
C ASP A 136 -9.20 6.43 12.22
N LEU A 137 -8.55 6.38 11.02
CA LEU A 137 -7.11 6.25 10.90
C LEU A 137 -6.39 7.46 11.50
N VAL A 138 -5.25 7.22 12.14
CA VAL A 138 -4.55 8.24 12.93
C VAL A 138 -3.33 8.78 12.19
N TRP A 139 -3.19 10.11 12.19
CA TRP A 139 -1.96 10.82 11.86
C TRP A 139 -1.61 11.77 13.01
N VAL A 140 -0.42 11.62 13.59
CA VAL A 140 0.02 12.45 14.73
C VAL A 140 1.00 13.52 14.26
N LYS A 141 2.10 13.10 13.64
CA LYS A 141 3.17 13.98 13.11
C LYS A 141 4.14 13.12 12.27
N PRO A 142 5.00 13.74 11.46
CA PRO A 142 6.05 13.02 10.73
C PRO A 142 6.84 12.06 11.63
N ASN A 143 7.09 10.85 11.13
CA ASN A 143 7.83 9.78 11.80
C ASN A 143 7.24 9.25 13.12
N SER A 144 5.99 9.54 13.44
CA SER A 144 5.32 8.92 14.58
C SER A 144 5.04 7.43 14.30
N THR A 145 5.35 6.55 15.26
CA THR A 145 5.04 5.12 15.16
C THR A 145 3.54 4.81 15.30
N LYS A 146 2.74 5.83 15.65
CA LYS A 146 1.28 5.73 15.78
C LYS A 146 0.55 6.07 14.46
N ASN A 147 1.27 6.58 13.48
CA ASN A 147 0.66 6.90 12.19
C ASN A 147 0.17 5.63 11.48
N MET A 148 -0.97 5.74 10.82
CA MET A 148 -1.61 4.68 10.04
C MET A 148 -1.56 5.01 8.54
N ASP A 149 -0.49 5.67 8.11
CA ASP A 149 -0.31 6.11 6.73
C ASP A 149 -0.10 4.95 5.74
N ASP A 150 0.61 3.89 6.12
CA ASP A 150 0.80 2.72 5.26
C ASP A 150 -0.55 2.02 4.96
N GLU A 151 -1.43 1.93 5.96
CA GLU A 151 -2.79 1.42 5.80
C GLU A 151 -3.64 2.35 4.92
N ALA A 152 -3.59 3.65 5.17
CA ALA A 152 -4.31 4.64 4.36
C ALA A 152 -3.84 4.65 2.90
N GLU A 153 -2.53 4.58 2.65
CA GLU A 153 -1.98 4.53 1.29
C GLU A 153 -2.40 3.24 0.57
N ALA A 154 -2.41 2.08 1.25
CA ALA A 154 -2.92 0.84 0.68
C ALA A 154 -4.41 0.93 0.29
N ILE A 155 -5.25 1.53 1.14
CA ILE A 155 -6.67 1.78 0.83
C ILE A 155 -6.79 2.68 -0.41
N LEU A 156 -6.03 3.77 -0.47
CA LEU A 156 -6.12 4.72 -1.59
C LEU A 156 -5.56 4.17 -2.90
N ILE A 157 -4.54 3.30 -2.87
CA ILE A 157 -4.06 2.58 -4.05
C ILE A 157 -5.20 1.72 -4.63
N GLY A 158 -5.89 0.96 -3.79
CA GLY A 158 -7.04 0.14 -4.20
C GLY A 158 -8.20 0.99 -4.71
N TRP A 159 -8.48 2.10 -4.03
CA TRP A 159 -9.54 3.02 -4.46
C TRP A 159 -9.26 3.66 -5.81
N ALA A 160 -8.02 4.08 -6.10
CA ALA A 160 -7.64 4.59 -7.41
C ALA A 160 -7.90 3.56 -8.52
N VAL A 161 -7.62 2.28 -8.26
CA VAL A 161 -7.92 1.20 -9.21
C VAL A 161 -9.43 1.07 -9.43
N VAL A 162 -10.23 1.06 -8.36
CA VAL A 162 -11.70 0.99 -8.45
C VAL A 162 -12.25 2.14 -9.28
N GLN A 163 -11.80 3.38 -9.02
CA GLN A 163 -12.24 4.56 -9.77
C GLN A 163 -11.88 4.46 -11.27
N SER A 164 -10.67 4.00 -11.58
CA SER A 164 -10.22 3.85 -12.97
C SER A 164 -11.01 2.81 -13.77
N GLN A 165 -11.60 1.83 -13.09
CA GLN A 165 -12.46 0.80 -13.73
C GLN A 165 -13.88 1.31 -14.00
N ASN A 166 -14.38 2.22 -13.17
CA ASN A 166 -15.71 2.80 -13.32
C ASN A 166 -15.78 3.87 -14.41
N HIS A 167 -14.64 4.36 -14.90
CA HIS A 167 -14.56 5.36 -15.99
C HIS A 167 -14.27 4.75 -17.37
N LYS A 168 -14.24 3.42 -17.49
CA LYS A 168 -14.13 2.69 -18.77
C LYS A 168 -15.46 2.13 -19.21
#